data_e711e4c9d6792bf80e676942fa92244f
#
_entry.id   e711e4c9d6792bf80e676942fa92244f
#
_cell.length_a   1.000
_cell.length_b   1.000
_cell.length_c   1.000
_cell.angle_alpha   90.00
_cell.angle_beta   90.00
_cell.angle_gamma   90.00
#
_symmetry.space_group_name_H-M   'P 1'
#
loop_
_entity.id
_entity.type
_entity.pdbx_description
1 polymer ?
#
loop_
_entity_poly.entity_id
_entity_poly.type
_entity_poly.pdbx_seq_one_letter_code
_entity_poly.pdbx_strand_id
1 'polypeptide(L)'
;MAGRLVLGAAVLALALPMWAAAQFGSYGSLASPNVKYDDRWAFTRLRYHPSSSWNHDYPRADRHLAYIVADLSTTPVHTDGSNVLDLGDPEIFRHPLVYMSEPGFWDMTDAEAQNLRRYLLKGGLILFDDFETTQWNNMAAQMRRVVPENHWIEIDVTHPIFHSFFDLRKIDYDHPMYPGMAPNYQALFERDDPNGRMLALANHNNDLAEYWEWSDRGFFAIDPTNQAYMIGVNYVIYSLTH
;
A
#
# COMPACT_ATOMS: atom_id res chain seq x y z
N MET A 1 49.92 62.34 -12.48
CA MET A 1 48.53 62.02 -12.89
C MET A 1 48.36 60.52 -12.72
N ALA A 2 47.68 60.10 -11.67
CA ALA A 2 47.49 58.72 -11.35
C ALA A 2 46.07 58.31 -11.71
N GLY A 3 45.94 57.42 -12.69
CA GLY A 3 44.67 56.84 -13.08
C GLY A 3 44.33 55.65 -12.18
N ARG A 4 43.18 55.74 -11.49
CA ARG A 4 42.59 54.62 -10.70
C ARG A 4 41.81 53.70 -11.62
N LEU A 5 42.27 52.47 -11.75
CA LEU A 5 41.45 51.36 -12.32
C LEU A 5 40.48 50.88 -11.22
N VAL A 6 39.17 50.97 -11.51
CA VAL A 6 38.11 50.39 -10.71
C VAL A 6 37.83 49.01 -11.33
N LEU A 7 38.22 47.95 -10.62
CA LEU A 7 37.77 46.59 -10.96
C LEU A 7 36.33 46.41 -10.46
N GLY A 8 35.39 46.30 -11.40
CA GLY A 8 34.05 45.86 -11.11
C GLY A 8 34.00 44.34 -10.92
N ALA A 9 33.72 43.90 -9.72
CA ALA A 9 33.42 42.49 -9.46
C ALA A 9 31.97 42.18 -9.94
N ALA A 10 31.87 41.41 -11.00
CA ALA A 10 30.60 40.83 -11.43
C ALA A 10 30.21 39.69 -10.52
N VAL A 11 29.21 39.88 -9.68
CA VAL A 11 28.56 38.81 -8.93
C VAL A 11 27.69 38.01 -9.90
N LEU A 12 28.18 36.84 -10.33
CA LEU A 12 27.35 35.83 -11.01
C LEU A 12 26.43 35.20 -9.96
N ALA A 13 25.20 35.68 -9.89
CA ALA A 13 24.13 34.99 -9.20
C ALA A 13 23.77 33.72 -10.00
N LEU A 14 24.20 32.54 -9.54
CA LEU A 14 23.76 31.26 -10.03
C LEU A 14 22.27 31.11 -9.65
N ALA A 15 21.39 31.47 -10.55
CA ALA A 15 19.99 31.11 -10.47
C ALA A 15 19.89 29.60 -10.71
N LEU A 16 19.87 28.81 -9.63
CA LEU A 16 19.44 27.42 -9.71
C LEU A 16 18.00 27.41 -10.24
N PRO A 17 17.70 26.61 -11.25
CA PRO A 17 16.37 26.61 -11.82
C PRO A 17 15.36 26.11 -10.78
N MET A 18 14.38 26.96 -10.45
CA MET A 18 13.28 26.70 -9.51
C MET A 18 12.36 25.52 -9.91
N TRP A 19 12.61 24.87 -11.01
CA TRP A 19 11.84 23.71 -11.45
C TRP A 19 12.26 22.38 -10.78
N ALA A 20 13.43 22.30 -10.16
CA ALA A 20 13.81 21.13 -9.38
C ALA A 20 13.05 21.03 -8.04
N ALA A 21 12.53 22.13 -7.50
CA ALA A 21 11.72 22.12 -6.28
C ALA A 21 10.23 21.79 -6.53
N ALA A 22 9.80 21.81 -7.79
CA ALA A 22 8.41 21.51 -8.15
C ALA A 22 8.15 20.00 -8.32
N GLN A 23 9.19 19.18 -8.35
CA GLN A 23 9.04 17.72 -8.44
C GLN A 23 8.86 17.03 -7.08
N PHE A 24 9.21 17.71 -5.98
CA PHE A 24 8.88 17.29 -4.62
C PHE A 24 7.71 18.11 -4.04
N GLY A 25 6.84 18.60 -4.91
CA GLY A 25 5.69 19.39 -4.56
C GLY A 25 4.64 18.54 -3.86
N SER A 26 4.56 18.73 -2.55
CA SER A 26 3.33 18.65 -1.74
C SER A 26 2.34 17.55 -2.14
N TYR A 27 2.66 16.29 -1.89
CA TYR A 27 1.69 15.19 -1.92
C TYR A 27 0.66 15.26 -0.77
N GLY A 28 0.67 16.31 0.02
CA GLY A 28 0.01 16.39 1.33
C GLY A 28 -1.27 17.19 1.43
N SER A 29 -2.02 17.52 0.37
CA SER A 29 -3.14 18.43 0.60
C SER A 29 -4.44 18.27 -0.18
N LEU A 30 -4.60 17.26 -1.00
CA LEU A 30 -5.92 17.03 -1.62
C LEU A 30 -6.22 15.52 -1.60
N ALA A 31 -6.57 14.99 -0.43
CA ALA A 31 -7.36 13.77 -0.40
C ALA A 31 -8.59 14.03 -1.26
N SER A 32 -8.68 13.35 -2.40
CA SER A 32 -9.91 13.36 -3.19
C SER A 32 -11.05 12.89 -2.27
N PRO A 33 -12.26 13.45 -2.38
CA PRO A 33 -13.38 12.93 -1.62
C PRO A 33 -13.50 11.41 -1.83
N ASN A 34 -13.79 10.68 -0.76
CA ASN A 34 -14.06 9.26 -0.86
C ASN A 34 -15.18 9.01 -1.88
N VAL A 35 -15.04 7.96 -2.66
CA VAL A 35 -16.09 7.56 -3.60
C VAL A 35 -17.30 7.02 -2.82
N LYS A 36 -18.49 7.35 -3.30
CA LYS A 36 -19.71 6.86 -2.68
C LYS A 36 -19.84 5.35 -2.93
N TYR A 37 -20.16 4.59 -1.89
CA TYR A 37 -20.45 3.17 -2.02
C TYR A 37 -21.66 2.93 -2.94
N ASP A 38 -21.49 2.10 -3.96
CA ASP A 38 -22.51 1.75 -4.97
C ASP A 38 -22.30 0.32 -5.53
N ASP A 39 -21.80 -0.59 -4.70
CA ASP A 39 -21.48 -1.99 -5.00
C ASP A 39 -20.30 -2.21 -5.96
N ARG A 40 -19.66 -1.14 -6.47
CA ARG A 40 -18.39 -1.25 -7.18
C ARG A 40 -17.24 -1.38 -6.17
N TRP A 41 -16.24 -2.16 -6.52
CA TRP A 41 -15.00 -2.20 -5.73
C TRP A 41 -14.26 -0.86 -5.82
N ALA A 42 -13.80 -0.37 -4.70
CA ALA A 42 -12.94 0.81 -4.62
C ALA A 42 -11.69 0.47 -3.81
N PHE A 43 -10.52 0.90 -4.27
CA PHE A 43 -9.33 0.81 -3.44
C PHE A 43 -9.59 1.55 -2.14
N THR A 44 -9.39 0.90 -1.00
CA THR A 44 -9.69 1.46 0.31
C THR A 44 -8.45 1.41 1.20
N ARG A 45 -7.86 2.58 1.40
CA ARG A 45 -6.67 2.78 2.21
C ARG A 45 -7.05 3.15 3.64
N LEU A 46 -6.33 2.60 4.61
CA LEU A 46 -6.49 2.96 6.01
C LEU A 46 -5.55 4.10 6.38
N ARG A 47 -6.12 5.14 6.99
CA ARG A 47 -5.39 6.23 7.62
C ARG A 47 -5.24 5.93 9.10
N TYR A 48 -4.04 6.13 9.64
CA TYR A 48 -3.73 5.98 11.05
C TYR A 48 -2.99 7.21 11.59
N HIS A 49 -2.91 7.32 12.89
CA HIS A 49 -2.26 8.41 13.62
C HIS A 49 -1.22 7.83 14.59
N PRO A 50 -0.23 8.63 15.03
CA PRO A 50 0.02 10.04 14.71
C PRO A 50 0.81 10.27 13.42
N SER A 51 1.31 9.22 12.77
CA SER A 51 2.11 9.32 11.55
C SER A 51 1.24 9.66 10.32
N SER A 52 1.84 10.32 9.34
CA SER A 52 1.28 10.50 8.01
C SER A 52 1.80 9.49 6.99
N SER A 53 2.60 8.51 7.41
CA SER A 53 3.20 7.51 6.51
C SER A 53 2.17 6.63 5.79
N TRP A 54 0.93 6.57 6.28
CA TRP A 54 -0.18 5.90 5.59
C TRP A 54 -0.41 6.42 4.16
N ASN A 55 0.09 7.62 3.81
CA ASN A 55 -0.15 8.26 2.51
C ASN A 55 1.00 8.07 1.50
N HIS A 56 1.97 7.22 1.78
CA HIS A 56 2.96 6.83 0.78
C HIS A 56 2.24 6.24 -0.43
N ASP A 57 2.72 6.54 -1.62
CA ASP A 57 2.21 6.13 -2.94
C ASP A 57 0.80 6.65 -3.27
N TYR A 58 0.12 7.27 -2.31
CA TYR A 58 -1.22 7.83 -2.49
C TYR A 58 -1.17 9.15 -3.28
N PRO A 59 -2.08 9.41 -4.21
CA PRO A 59 -3.20 8.54 -4.65
C PRO A 59 -2.89 7.70 -5.90
N ARG A 60 -1.64 7.71 -6.38
CA ARG A 60 -1.29 7.15 -7.70
C ARG A 60 -1.35 5.63 -7.70
N ALA A 61 -0.76 4.98 -6.71
CA ALA A 61 -0.80 3.53 -6.57
C ALA A 61 -2.24 3.01 -6.52
N ASP A 62 -3.10 3.65 -5.71
CA ASP A 62 -4.51 3.29 -5.55
C ASP A 62 -5.25 3.32 -6.90
N ARG A 63 -5.04 4.40 -7.67
CA ARG A 63 -5.65 4.59 -8.98
C ARG A 63 -5.14 3.60 -10.01
N HIS A 64 -3.82 3.41 -10.07
CA HIS A 64 -3.20 2.55 -11.06
C HIS A 64 -3.63 1.10 -10.86
N LEU A 65 -3.64 0.59 -9.60
CA LEU A 65 -4.16 -0.75 -9.35
C LEU A 65 -5.65 -0.85 -9.72
N ALA A 66 -6.46 0.15 -9.36
CA ALA A 66 -7.90 0.15 -9.71
C ALA A 66 -8.13 0.10 -11.23
N TYR A 67 -7.35 0.87 -12.01
CA TYR A 67 -7.41 0.79 -13.48
C TYR A 67 -7.07 -0.59 -14.01
N ILE A 68 -6.01 -1.22 -13.49
CA ILE A 68 -5.58 -2.55 -13.93
C ILE A 68 -6.64 -3.61 -13.58
N VAL A 69 -7.22 -3.55 -12.38
CA VAL A 69 -8.31 -4.48 -11.99
C VAL A 69 -9.53 -4.30 -12.92
N ALA A 70 -9.90 -3.05 -13.24
CA ALA A 70 -11.03 -2.77 -14.13
C ALA A 70 -10.77 -3.24 -15.58
N ASP A 71 -9.53 -3.12 -16.07
CA ASP A 71 -9.17 -3.48 -17.45
C ASP A 71 -9.06 -4.99 -17.64
N LEU A 72 -8.57 -5.71 -16.63
CA LEU A 72 -8.29 -7.14 -16.73
C LEU A 72 -9.43 -8.05 -16.26
N SER A 73 -10.33 -7.55 -15.42
CA SER A 73 -11.39 -8.37 -14.82
C SER A 73 -12.80 -7.84 -15.20
N THR A 74 -13.81 -8.64 -14.89
CA THR A 74 -15.21 -8.22 -15.00
C THR A 74 -15.74 -7.56 -13.73
N THR A 75 -14.89 -7.36 -12.73
CA THR A 75 -15.27 -6.70 -11.48
C THR A 75 -15.63 -5.24 -11.74
N PRO A 76 -16.81 -4.78 -11.33
CA PRO A 76 -17.11 -3.35 -11.37
C PRO A 76 -16.21 -2.59 -10.41
N VAL A 77 -15.46 -1.60 -10.91
CA VAL A 77 -14.43 -0.88 -10.17
C VAL A 77 -14.62 0.63 -10.27
N HIS A 78 -14.37 1.35 -9.18
CA HIS A 78 -14.16 2.79 -9.18
C HIS A 78 -12.75 3.11 -9.69
N THR A 79 -12.65 3.72 -10.86
CA THR A 79 -11.39 4.19 -11.45
C THR A 79 -11.20 5.70 -11.30
N ASP A 80 -12.23 6.41 -10.88
CA ASP A 80 -12.30 7.86 -10.72
C ASP A 80 -11.88 8.35 -9.32
N GLY A 81 -11.70 7.42 -8.37
CA GLY A 81 -11.27 7.71 -7.00
C GLY A 81 -11.02 6.47 -6.18
N SER A 82 -10.53 6.68 -4.97
CA SER A 82 -10.31 5.66 -3.94
C SER A 82 -10.88 6.15 -2.61
N ASN A 83 -10.83 5.29 -1.58
CA ASN A 83 -11.25 5.67 -0.24
C ASN A 83 -10.04 5.79 0.70
N VAL A 84 -10.10 6.77 1.59
CA VAL A 84 -9.23 6.88 2.75
C VAL A 84 -10.12 6.90 3.99
N LEU A 85 -10.05 5.83 4.78
CA LEU A 85 -10.89 5.64 5.96
C LEU A 85 -10.03 5.52 7.21
N ASP A 86 -10.55 6.01 8.34
CA ASP A 86 -9.95 5.75 9.64
C ASP A 86 -10.37 4.35 10.15
N LEU A 87 -9.53 3.73 10.99
CA LEU A 87 -9.83 2.41 11.57
C LEU A 87 -11.15 2.36 12.36
N GLY A 88 -11.57 3.51 12.89
CA GLY A 88 -12.85 3.65 13.61
C GLY A 88 -14.07 3.87 12.72
N ASP A 89 -13.88 4.12 11.42
CA ASP A 89 -14.97 4.44 10.51
C ASP A 89 -15.83 3.19 10.22
N PRO A 90 -17.16 3.23 10.44
CA PRO A 90 -18.03 2.11 10.14
C PRO A 90 -18.10 1.78 8.63
N GLU A 91 -17.70 2.70 7.76
CA GLU A 91 -17.71 2.48 6.31
C GLU A 91 -16.73 1.34 5.89
N ILE A 92 -15.70 1.02 6.70
CA ILE A 92 -14.78 -0.09 6.40
C ILE A 92 -15.50 -1.42 6.17
N PHE A 93 -16.68 -1.64 6.82
CA PHE A 93 -17.45 -2.89 6.70
C PHE A 93 -18.09 -3.10 5.32
N ARG A 94 -18.03 -2.11 4.43
CA ARG A 94 -18.51 -2.20 3.06
C ARG A 94 -17.43 -2.62 2.07
N HIS A 95 -16.19 -2.67 2.51
CA HIS A 95 -15.03 -2.95 1.67
C HIS A 95 -14.40 -4.29 2.05
N PRO A 96 -14.35 -5.26 1.13
CA PRO A 96 -13.83 -6.60 1.44
C PRO A 96 -12.33 -6.60 1.72
N LEU A 97 -11.59 -5.65 1.11
CA LEU A 97 -10.16 -5.46 1.28
C LEU A 97 -9.88 -4.02 1.74
N VAL A 98 -9.10 -3.88 2.79
CA VAL A 98 -8.49 -2.60 3.19
C VAL A 98 -6.97 -2.71 3.17
N TYR A 99 -6.32 -1.64 2.76
CA TYR A 99 -4.88 -1.55 2.58
C TYR A 99 -4.25 -0.60 3.60
N MET A 100 -3.11 -0.98 4.15
CA MET A 100 -2.31 -0.14 5.05
C MET A 100 -0.86 -0.11 4.59
N SER A 101 -0.38 1.08 4.19
CA SER A 101 1.02 1.36 3.92
C SER A 101 1.77 1.68 5.22
N GLU A 102 3.06 1.35 5.29
CA GLU A 102 3.97 1.71 6.38
C GLU A 102 3.47 1.33 7.79
N PRO A 103 2.98 0.09 8.02
CA PRO A 103 2.43 -0.31 9.32
C PRO A 103 3.47 -0.31 10.45
N GLY A 104 4.75 -0.12 10.13
CA GLY A 104 5.82 0.07 11.10
C GLY A 104 5.65 1.32 11.97
N PHE A 105 4.89 2.31 11.50
CA PHE A 105 4.62 3.58 12.17
C PHE A 105 3.18 3.70 12.68
N TRP A 106 2.40 2.64 12.56
CA TRP A 106 1.02 2.59 12.96
C TRP A 106 0.84 2.56 14.49
N ASP A 107 -0.13 3.32 14.97
CA ASP A 107 -0.72 3.16 16.30
C ASP A 107 -2.24 3.24 16.21
N MET A 108 -2.93 2.70 17.21
CA MET A 108 -4.38 2.71 17.27
C MET A 108 -4.88 2.72 18.73
N THR A 109 -6.06 3.29 18.91
CA THR A 109 -6.81 3.21 20.16
C THR A 109 -7.43 1.82 20.36
N ASP A 110 -7.85 1.52 21.59
CA ASP A 110 -8.55 0.24 21.85
C ASP A 110 -9.90 0.16 21.13
N ALA A 111 -10.57 1.28 20.89
CA ALA A 111 -11.81 1.33 20.13
C ALA A 111 -11.57 0.96 18.66
N GLU A 112 -10.48 1.46 18.05
CA GLU A 112 -10.06 1.11 16.68
C GLU A 112 -9.65 -0.35 16.59
N ALA A 113 -8.91 -0.88 17.57
CA ALA A 113 -8.57 -2.29 17.64
C ALA A 113 -9.83 -3.18 17.66
N GLN A 114 -10.83 -2.82 18.46
CA GLN A 114 -12.11 -3.54 18.51
C GLN A 114 -12.89 -3.42 17.19
N ASN A 115 -12.84 -2.26 16.52
CA ASN A 115 -13.49 -2.07 15.24
C ASN A 115 -12.84 -2.92 14.16
N LEU A 116 -11.51 -2.89 14.07
CA LEU A 116 -10.75 -3.73 13.13
C LEU A 116 -11.00 -5.23 13.39
N ARG A 117 -10.99 -5.67 14.66
CA ARG A 117 -11.37 -7.04 15.00
C ARG A 117 -12.73 -7.43 14.45
N ARG A 118 -13.75 -6.59 14.66
CA ARG A 118 -15.10 -6.86 14.15
C ARG A 118 -15.11 -6.93 12.62
N TYR A 119 -14.37 -6.03 11.96
CA TYR A 119 -14.24 -6.04 10.51
C TYR A 119 -13.66 -7.36 9.99
N LEU A 120 -12.53 -7.80 10.54
CA LEU A 120 -11.89 -9.05 10.15
C LEU A 120 -12.79 -10.27 10.39
N LEU A 121 -13.42 -10.35 11.56
CA LEU A 121 -14.30 -11.47 11.91
C LEU A 121 -15.62 -11.51 11.10
N LYS A 122 -16.00 -10.41 10.44
CA LYS A 122 -17.16 -10.32 9.56
C LYS A 122 -16.87 -10.57 8.08
N GLY A 123 -15.64 -10.93 7.73
CA GLY A 123 -15.28 -11.27 6.36
C GLY A 123 -14.30 -10.31 5.70
N GLY A 124 -13.88 -9.25 6.40
CA GLY A 124 -12.88 -8.32 5.87
C GLY A 124 -11.47 -8.90 5.86
N LEU A 125 -10.65 -8.42 4.94
CA LEU A 125 -9.23 -8.71 4.81
C LEU A 125 -8.44 -7.41 4.93
N ILE A 126 -7.37 -7.40 5.74
CA ILE A 126 -6.40 -6.29 5.75
C ILE A 126 -5.10 -6.72 5.08
N LEU A 127 -4.60 -5.85 4.19
CA LEU A 127 -3.30 -5.98 3.54
C LEU A 127 -2.34 -4.94 4.13
N PHE A 128 -1.20 -5.41 4.62
CA PHE A 128 -0.07 -4.59 5.04
C PHE A 128 1.02 -4.64 3.97
N ASP A 129 1.51 -3.49 3.55
CA ASP A 129 2.51 -3.34 2.50
C ASP A 129 3.47 -2.18 2.83
N ASP A 130 4.56 -2.03 2.08
CA ASP A 130 5.51 -0.93 2.22
C ASP A 130 6.11 -0.87 3.64
N PHE A 131 6.71 -1.98 4.08
CA PHE A 131 7.42 -2.03 5.37
C PHE A 131 8.47 -3.14 5.41
N GLU A 132 9.56 -2.87 6.13
CA GLU A 132 10.70 -3.77 6.14
C GLU A 132 11.30 -3.97 7.53
N THR A 133 12.14 -4.99 7.63
CA THR A 133 13.03 -5.27 8.78
C THR A 133 12.33 -5.20 10.13
N THR A 134 12.75 -4.29 11.04
CA THR A 134 12.21 -4.17 12.40
C THR A 134 10.83 -3.50 12.48
N GLN A 135 10.34 -2.92 11.40
CA GLN A 135 8.99 -2.36 11.32
C GLN A 135 7.92 -3.45 11.54
N TRP A 136 8.24 -4.70 11.22
CA TRP A 136 7.47 -5.88 11.58
C TRP A 136 7.04 -5.89 13.05
N ASN A 137 7.94 -5.52 13.96
CA ASN A 137 7.69 -5.62 15.40
C ASN A 137 6.50 -4.76 15.84
N ASN A 138 6.38 -3.54 15.29
CA ASN A 138 5.23 -2.69 15.59
C ASN A 138 3.94 -3.26 14.99
N MET A 139 3.93 -3.56 13.71
CA MET A 139 2.76 -4.11 13.02
C MET A 139 2.23 -5.36 13.74
N ALA A 140 3.11 -6.31 14.05
CA ALA A 140 2.73 -7.53 14.76
C ALA A 140 2.26 -7.26 16.20
N ALA A 141 2.82 -6.25 16.89
CA ALA A 141 2.38 -5.86 18.22
C ALA A 141 0.95 -5.26 18.19
N GLN A 142 0.66 -4.42 17.20
CA GLN A 142 -0.69 -3.86 17.04
C GLN A 142 -1.70 -4.98 16.70
N MET A 143 -1.36 -5.88 15.78
CA MET A 143 -2.26 -6.98 15.43
C MET A 143 -2.54 -7.95 16.59
N ARG A 144 -1.61 -8.14 17.53
CA ARG A 144 -1.89 -8.89 18.77
C ARG A 144 -2.97 -8.25 19.64
N ARG A 145 -3.19 -6.93 19.54
CA ARG A 145 -4.31 -6.25 20.23
C ARG A 145 -5.64 -6.50 19.50
N VAL A 146 -5.59 -6.77 18.20
CA VAL A 146 -6.78 -7.02 17.36
C VAL A 146 -7.23 -8.47 17.47
N VAL A 147 -6.32 -9.41 17.22
CA VAL A 147 -6.57 -10.86 17.20
C VAL A 147 -5.52 -11.61 18.02
N PRO A 148 -5.56 -11.51 19.36
CA PRO A 148 -4.54 -12.07 20.24
C PRO A 148 -4.43 -13.59 20.19
N GLU A 149 -5.47 -14.27 19.71
CA GLU A 149 -5.55 -15.71 19.57
C GLU A 149 -4.91 -16.25 18.28
N ASN A 150 -4.55 -15.38 17.32
CA ASN A 150 -4.02 -15.79 16.02
C ASN A 150 -2.51 -15.60 15.94
N HIS A 151 -1.85 -16.45 15.16
CA HIS A 151 -0.41 -16.43 14.94
C HIS A 151 -0.09 -16.23 13.46
N TRP A 152 0.95 -15.45 13.18
CA TRP A 152 1.43 -15.26 11.82
C TRP A 152 2.00 -16.56 11.27
N ILE A 153 1.54 -16.94 10.08
CA ILE A 153 1.95 -18.14 9.36
C ILE A 153 2.57 -17.68 8.04
N GLU A 154 3.79 -18.11 7.77
CA GLU A 154 4.44 -17.85 6.48
C GLU A 154 3.71 -18.62 5.38
N ILE A 155 3.45 -17.92 4.28
CA ILE A 155 2.85 -18.51 3.08
C ILE A 155 3.80 -18.35 1.90
N ASP A 156 3.76 -19.33 1.01
CA ASP A 156 4.56 -19.34 -0.22
C ASP A 156 3.67 -19.27 -1.47
N VAL A 157 4.29 -19.37 -2.63
CA VAL A 157 3.60 -19.27 -3.93
C VAL A 157 2.49 -20.29 -4.12
N THR A 158 2.45 -21.39 -3.35
CA THR A 158 1.41 -22.41 -3.49
C THR A 158 0.07 -22.03 -2.84
N HIS A 159 0.06 -20.95 -2.04
CA HIS A 159 -1.17 -20.50 -1.39
C HIS A 159 -2.18 -19.96 -2.43
N PRO A 160 -3.50 -20.29 -2.29
CA PRO A 160 -4.54 -19.90 -3.26
C PRO A 160 -4.61 -18.41 -3.59
N ILE A 161 -4.20 -17.51 -2.68
CA ILE A 161 -4.18 -16.07 -2.93
C ILE A 161 -3.29 -15.69 -4.13
N PHE A 162 -2.24 -16.45 -4.41
CA PHE A 162 -1.35 -16.24 -5.56
C PHE A 162 -1.85 -16.87 -6.86
N HIS A 163 -3.05 -17.46 -6.84
CA HIS A 163 -3.67 -18.16 -7.97
C HIS A 163 -5.13 -17.72 -8.21
N SER A 164 -5.59 -16.66 -7.56
CA SER A 164 -7.00 -16.25 -7.58
C SER A 164 -7.46 -15.67 -8.91
N PHE A 165 -6.55 -15.12 -9.69
CA PHE A 165 -6.76 -14.62 -11.06
C PHE A 165 -5.60 -15.00 -11.97
N PHE A 166 -4.38 -14.63 -11.63
CA PHE A 166 -3.16 -15.06 -12.28
C PHE A 166 -2.59 -16.29 -11.58
N ASP A 167 -2.14 -17.29 -12.33
CA ASP A 167 -1.43 -18.47 -11.81
C ASP A 167 0.06 -18.14 -11.66
N LEU A 168 0.46 -17.56 -10.53
CA LEU A 168 1.84 -17.16 -10.28
C LEU A 168 2.71 -18.38 -10.01
N ARG A 169 3.92 -18.39 -10.60
CA ARG A 169 4.92 -19.45 -10.43
C ARG A 169 6.03 -19.06 -9.45
N LYS A 170 6.14 -17.78 -9.15
CA LYS A 170 7.10 -17.20 -8.20
C LYS A 170 6.57 -15.88 -7.65
N ILE A 171 7.01 -15.54 -6.47
CA ILE A 171 6.67 -14.29 -5.77
C ILE A 171 7.93 -13.62 -5.20
N ASP A 172 9.10 -14.08 -5.62
CA ASP A 172 10.42 -13.61 -5.25
C ASP A 172 10.90 -12.54 -6.25
N TYR A 173 10.52 -11.32 -6.09
CA TYR A 173 11.07 -10.20 -6.87
C TYR A 173 11.79 -9.22 -5.94
N ASP A 174 12.69 -8.44 -6.51
CA ASP A 174 13.47 -7.47 -5.75
C ASP A 174 12.56 -6.38 -5.14
N HIS A 175 12.89 -5.97 -3.93
CA HIS A 175 12.30 -4.80 -3.32
C HIS A 175 12.64 -3.55 -4.17
N PRO A 176 11.68 -2.68 -4.50
CA PRO A 176 11.92 -1.57 -5.43
C PRO A 176 13.03 -0.62 -4.97
N MET A 177 13.14 -0.37 -3.66
CA MET A 177 14.11 0.55 -3.08
C MET A 177 15.33 -0.13 -2.46
N TYR A 178 15.27 -1.43 -2.14
CA TYR A 178 16.34 -2.17 -1.45
C TYR A 178 16.72 -3.44 -2.21
N PRO A 179 17.53 -3.34 -3.28
CA PRO A 179 17.93 -4.50 -4.09
C PRO A 179 18.55 -5.62 -3.25
N GLY A 180 18.09 -6.85 -3.47
CA GLY A 180 18.53 -8.03 -2.74
C GLY A 180 17.80 -8.28 -1.41
N MET A 181 16.84 -7.44 -1.03
CA MET A 181 15.92 -7.73 0.07
C MET A 181 14.83 -8.68 -0.43
N ALA A 182 14.80 -9.88 0.14
CA ALA A 182 13.81 -10.89 -0.23
C ALA A 182 12.46 -10.60 0.45
N PRO A 183 11.34 -10.62 -0.29
CA PRO A 183 10.02 -10.49 0.29
C PRO A 183 9.68 -11.69 1.18
N ASN A 184 8.90 -11.43 2.21
CA ASN A 184 8.39 -12.45 3.11
C ASN A 184 6.88 -12.23 3.30
N TYR A 185 6.08 -13.23 2.95
CA TYR A 185 4.62 -13.16 3.02
C TYR A 185 4.13 -13.88 4.25
N GLN A 186 3.48 -13.15 5.14
CA GLN A 186 2.94 -13.68 6.39
C GLN A 186 1.43 -13.44 6.44
N ALA A 187 0.67 -14.42 6.88
CA ALA A 187 -0.78 -14.31 6.97
C ALA A 187 -1.32 -14.70 8.35
N LEU A 188 -2.43 -14.09 8.74
CA LEU A 188 -3.25 -14.52 9.86
C LEU A 188 -4.51 -15.19 9.30
N PHE A 189 -4.83 -16.38 9.83
CA PHE A 189 -5.98 -17.14 9.42
C PHE A 189 -6.97 -17.32 10.57
N GLU A 190 -8.24 -17.44 10.26
CA GLU A 190 -9.25 -17.76 11.23
C GLU A 190 -8.95 -19.13 11.88
N ARG A 191 -8.83 -19.17 13.22
CA ARG A 191 -8.47 -20.35 14.02
C ARG A 191 -7.07 -20.93 13.72
N ASP A 192 -6.16 -20.09 13.19
CA ASP A 192 -4.83 -20.54 12.76
C ASP A 192 -4.85 -21.68 11.72
N ASP A 193 -5.92 -21.82 10.95
CA ASP A 193 -6.02 -22.81 9.89
C ASP A 193 -5.62 -22.18 8.54
N PRO A 194 -4.46 -22.54 7.96
CA PRO A 194 -4.00 -21.97 6.69
C PRO A 194 -4.89 -22.33 5.48
N ASN A 195 -5.80 -23.29 5.63
CA ASN A 195 -6.81 -23.59 4.62
C ASN A 195 -8.14 -22.83 4.89
N GLY A 196 -8.21 -22.12 6.00
CA GLY A 196 -9.35 -21.31 6.39
C GLY A 196 -9.33 -19.91 5.79
N ARG A 197 -10.25 -19.07 6.24
CA ARG A 197 -10.34 -17.69 5.77
C ARG A 197 -9.17 -16.86 6.28
N MET A 198 -8.51 -16.15 5.38
CA MET A 198 -7.46 -15.20 5.72
C MET A 198 -8.06 -13.92 6.35
N LEU A 199 -7.48 -13.47 7.45
CA LEU A 199 -7.83 -12.26 8.17
C LEU A 199 -6.92 -11.10 7.80
N ALA A 200 -5.63 -11.38 7.64
CA ALA A 200 -4.62 -10.39 7.31
C ALA A 200 -3.52 -11.00 6.44
N LEU A 201 -2.98 -10.21 5.55
CA LEU A 201 -1.77 -10.52 4.79
C LEU A 201 -0.74 -9.41 4.99
N ALA A 202 0.49 -9.78 5.26
CA ALA A 202 1.62 -8.88 5.42
C ALA A 202 2.69 -9.17 4.36
N ASN A 203 2.91 -8.20 3.48
CA ASN A 203 4.01 -8.19 2.51
C ASN A 203 5.27 -7.61 3.19
N HIS A 204 5.86 -8.36 4.08
CA HIS A 204 7.05 -7.90 4.79
C HIS A 204 8.28 -7.90 3.89
N ASN A 205 9.15 -6.92 4.05
CA ASN A 205 10.30 -6.64 3.17
C ASN A 205 9.87 -6.44 1.72
N ASN A 206 8.77 -5.72 1.53
CA ASN A 206 8.17 -5.52 0.23
C ASN A 206 7.47 -4.17 0.14
N ASP A 207 7.29 -3.70 -1.11
CA ASP A 207 6.61 -2.46 -1.43
C ASP A 207 6.00 -2.61 -2.83
N LEU A 208 4.80 -3.16 -2.87
CA LEU A 208 4.06 -3.33 -4.12
C LEU A 208 3.56 -2.00 -4.67
N ALA A 209 3.17 -1.12 -3.77
CA ALA A 209 2.55 0.15 -4.12
C ALA A 209 3.54 1.10 -4.81
N GLU A 210 4.82 1.06 -4.48
CA GLU A 210 5.86 1.82 -5.18
C GLU A 210 5.93 1.43 -6.67
N TYR A 211 5.82 0.14 -7.00
CA TYR A 211 5.74 -0.30 -8.39
C TYR A 211 4.47 0.21 -9.09
N TRP A 212 3.33 0.22 -8.41
CA TRP A 212 2.08 0.73 -9.00
C TRP A 212 2.14 2.25 -9.18
N GLU A 213 2.70 2.99 -8.20
CA GLU A 213 2.80 4.44 -8.27
C GLU A 213 3.55 4.91 -9.52
N TRP A 214 4.70 4.29 -9.82
CA TRP A 214 5.60 4.75 -10.87
C TRP A 214 5.48 4.00 -12.20
N SER A 215 4.49 3.15 -12.34
CA SER A 215 4.31 2.29 -13.52
C SER A 215 4.14 3.06 -14.83
N ASP A 216 3.49 4.24 -14.80
CA ASP A 216 3.28 5.10 -15.96
C ASP A 216 4.50 5.96 -16.33
N ARG A 217 5.54 5.94 -15.51
CA ARG A 217 6.77 6.73 -15.69
C ARG A 217 7.96 5.91 -16.21
N GLY A 218 7.85 4.59 -16.21
CA GLY A 218 8.95 3.71 -16.57
C GLY A 218 10.14 3.81 -15.61
N PHE A 219 9.86 4.13 -14.34
CA PHE A 219 10.90 4.25 -13.30
C PHE A 219 11.50 2.89 -12.96
N PHE A 220 10.67 1.88 -12.89
CA PHE A 220 11.07 0.49 -12.67
C PHE A 220 11.03 -0.33 -13.95
N ALA A 221 11.73 -1.46 -13.95
CA ALA A 221 11.67 -2.43 -15.05
C ALA A 221 10.26 -3.00 -15.22
N ILE A 222 9.92 -3.39 -16.45
CA ILE A 222 8.58 -3.88 -16.80
C ILE A 222 8.23 -5.17 -16.06
N ASP A 223 9.16 -6.12 -15.97
CA ASP A 223 8.88 -7.44 -15.40
C ASP A 223 8.48 -7.39 -13.93
N PRO A 224 9.24 -6.75 -13.00
CA PRO A 224 8.82 -6.63 -11.61
C PRO A 224 7.55 -5.78 -11.45
N THR A 225 7.38 -4.72 -12.27
CA THR A 225 6.15 -3.92 -12.26
C THR A 225 4.92 -4.76 -12.63
N ASN A 226 5.01 -5.57 -13.68
CA ASN A 226 3.94 -6.48 -14.07
C ASN A 226 3.67 -7.52 -12.97
N GLN A 227 4.71 -8.06 -12.34
CA GLN A 227 4.56 -9.03 -11.26
C GLN A 227 3.84 -8.41 -10.06
N ALA A 228 4.19 -7.17 -9.68
CA ALA A 228 3.51 -6.44 -8.61
C ALA A 228 2.00 -6.25 -8.92
N TYR A 229 1.66 -5.93 -10.18
CA TYR A 229 0.25 -5.86 -10.60
C TYR A 229 -0.45 -7.20 -10.56
N MET A 230 0.18 -8.26 -11.03
CA MET A 230 -0.41 -9.61 -10.99
C MET A 230 -0.71 -10.05 -9.55
N ILE A 231 0.18 -9.74 -8.60
CA ILE A 231 -0.02 -9.98 -7.18
C ILE A 231 -1.19 -9.12 -6.65
N GLY A 232 -1.20 -7.83 -6.94
CA GLY A 232 -2.25 -6.91 -6.50
C GLY A 232 -3.64 -7.31 -7.01
N VAL A 233 -3.75 -7.68 -8.29
CA VAL A 233 -5.00 -8.20 -8.87
C VAL A 233 -5.45 -9.48 -8.16
N ASN A 234 -4.53 -10.40 -7.91
CA ASN A 234 -4.83 -11.62 -7.16
C ASN A 234 -5.38 -11.32 -5.76
N TYR A 235 -4.82 -10.36 -5.04
CA TYR A 235 -5.31 -9.95 -3.71
C TYR A 235 -6.73 -9.40 -3.76
N VAL A 236 -7.01 -8.56 -4.75
CA VAL A 236 -8.38 -8.01 -4.93
C VAL A 236 -9.36 -9.14 -5.23
N ILE A 237 -9.07 -9.99 -6.20
CA ILE A 237 -9.97 -11.10 -6.57
C ILE A 237 -10.13 -12.10 -5.44
N TYR A 238 -9.05 -12.43 -4.72
CA TYR A 238 -9.13 -13.28 -3.53
C TYR A 238 -10.10 -12.71 -2.49
N SER A 239 -9.99 -11.42 -2.17
CA SER A 239 -10.86 -10.77 -1.17
C SER A 239 -12.34 -10.73 -1.56
N LEU A 240 -12.64 -10.82 -2.85
CA LEU A 240 -14.00 -10.83 -3.38
C LEU A 240 -14.62 -12.24 -3.45
N THR A 241 -13.79 -13.29 -3.35
CA THR A 241 -14.22 -14.67 -3.63
C THR A 241 -14.03 -15.63 -2.45
N HIS A 242 -13.33 -15.23 -1.40
CA HIS A 242 -13.01 -16.01 -0.21
C HIS A 242 -13.35 -15.27 1.08
#